data_52ff04acc2efdc192f6260cda4f5bbc2
#
_entry.id   52ff04acc2efdc192f6260cda4f5bbc2
#
_cell.length_a   1.000
_cell.length_b   1.000
_cell.length_c   1.000
_cell.angle_alpha   90.00
_cell.angle_beta   90.00
_cell.angle_gamma   90.00
#
_symmetry.space_group_name_H-M   'P 1'
#
loop_
_entity.id
_entity.type
_entity.pdbx_description
1 polymer ?
#
loop_
_entity_poly.entity_id
_entity_poly.type
_entity_poly.pdbx_seq_one_letter_code
_entity_poly.pdbx_strand_id
1 'polypeptide(L)'
;MVMIEDYSYPNGLQLLSSWQSGDVKSRETMQGIFDAALLGEFDENFLTLAPSDEIHSTASVHMLALSILNDLYGVQSKEYYCTDPYRYVRANLTVGRLLGVKKLYMTWALYAFSCEAVGQKMMYPDKFPPGSDPDEPLINKENCFLLSTPDFDSGIPKI
;
A
#
# COMPACT_ATOMS: atom_id res chain seq x y z
N MET A 1 -9.13 -0.95 25.27
CA MET A 1 -9.57 -0.68 23.88
C MET A 1 -8.81 0.55 23.41
N VAL A 2 -8.01 0.42 22.38
CA VAL A 2 -7.25 1.54 21.78
C VAL A 2 -8.21 2.30 20.87
N MET A 3 -8.40 3.61 21.11
CA MET A 3 -9.22 4.45 20.25
C MET A 3 -8.31 5.14 19.23
N ILE A 4 -8.57 4.97 17.95
CA ILE A 4 -7.72 5.55 16.89
C ILE A 4 -7.75 7.10 16.93
N GLU A 5 -8.82 7.68 17.42
CA GLU A 5 -8.96 9.13 17.59
C GLU A 5 -7.85 9.71 18.45
N ASP A 6 -7.39 8.97 19.49
CA ASP A 6 -6.30 9.37 20.37
C ASP A 6 -4.96 9.44 19.65
N TYR A 7 -4.84 8.75 18.51
CA TYR A 7 -3.63 8.64 17.71
C TYR A 7 -3.74 9.29 16.32
N SER A 8 -4.76 10.12 16.09
CA SER A 8 -4.80 10.95 14.89
C SER A 8 -3.67 12.00 14.91
N TYR A 9 -3.37 12.57 13.77
CA TYR A 9 -2.36 13.63 13.66
C TYR A 9 -2.62 14.77 14.70
N PRO A 10 -1.60 15.28 15.42
CA PRO A 10 -0.16 14.96 15.29
C PRO A 10 0.34 13.77 16.11
N ASN A 11 -0.46 13.22 17.03
CA ASN A 11 -0.04 12.12 17.90
C ASN A 11 0.29 10.84 17.11
N GLY A 12 -0.44 10.60 16.03
CA GLY A 12 -0.18 9.48 15.12
C GLY A 12 1.20 9.54 14.48
N LEU A 13 1.67 10.74 14.12
CA LEU A 13 3.02 10.92 13.59
C LEU A 13 4.09 10.60 14.64
N GLN A 14 3.87 10.97 15.90
CA GLN A 14 4.79 10.62 17.00
C GLN A 14 4.83 9.12 17.22
N LEU A 15 3.67 8.46 17.22
CA LEU A 15 3.58 7.00 17.35
C LEU A 15 4.34 6.29 16.23
N LEU A 16 4.16 6.71 14.98
CA LEU A 16 4.88 6.16 13.82
C LEU A 16 6.39 6.35 13.95
N SER A 17 6.84 7.54 14.37
CA SER A 17 8.27 7.82 14.57
C SER A 17 8.88 6.94 15.67
N SER A 18 8.16 6.76 16.78
CA SER A 18 8.60 5.89 17.88
C SER A 18 8.62 4.42 17.47
N TRP A 19 7.62 3.95 16.72
CA TRP A 19 7.61 2.61 16.14
C TRP A 19 8.82 2.39 15.22
N GLN A 20 9.11 3.33 14.32
CA GLN A 20 10.28 3.24 13.43
C GLN A 20 11.61 3.20 14.17
N SER A 21 11.70 3.84 15.34
CA SER A 21 12.90 3.79 16.20
C SER A 21 13.03 2.49 16.99
N GLY A 22 12.06 1.57 16.89
CA GLY A 22 12.07 0.27 17.57
C GLY A 22 11.52 0.28 19.00
N ASP A 23 10.74 1.31 19.37
CA ASP A 23 10.11 1.37 20.69
C ASP A 23 9.04 0.29 20.84
N VAL A 24 9.23 -0.59 21.84
CA VAL A 24 8.37 -1.77 22.09
C VAL A 24 6.94 -1.35 22.39
N LYS A 25 6.75 -0.32 23.23
CA LYS A 25 5.42 0.13 23.61
C LYS A 25 4.66 0.72 22.42
N SER A 26 5.35 1.45 21.57
CA SER A 26 4.77 1.99 20.32
C SER A 26 4.39 0.88 19.35
N ARG A 27 5.19 -0.21 19.30
CA ARG A 27 4.87 -1.38 18.50
C ARG A 27 3.61 -2.10 19.00
N GLU A 28 3.47 -2.29 20.31
CA GLU A 28 2.25 -2.86 20.92
C GLU A 28 1.01 -2.00 20.67
N THR A 29 1.16 -0.68 20.79
CA THR A 29 0.08 0.27 20.50
C THR A 29 -0.33 0.21 19.03
N MET A 30 0.64 0.18 18.12
CA MET A 30 0.42 0.05 16.69
C MET A 30 -0.30 -1.26 16.36
N GLN A 31 0.12 -2.37 16.99
CA GLN A 31 -0.55 -3.67 16.87
C GLN A 31 -2.02 -3.56 17.25
N GLY A 32 -2.34 -2.96 18.40
CA GLY A 32 -3.74 -2.81 18.84
C GLY A 32 -4.59 -1.96 17.89
N ILE A 33 -4.03 -0.89 17.32
CA ILE A 33 -4.71 -0.06 16.32
C ILE A 33 -5.00 -0.86 15.05
N PHE A 34 -4.01 -1.58 14.55
CA PHE A 34 -4.17 -2.36 13.32
C PHE A 34 -5.07 -3.58 13.52
N ASP A 35 -5.02 -4.25 14.67
CA ASP A 35 -5.93 -5.34 15.01
C ASP A 35 -7.39 -4.86 14.93
N ALA A 36 -7.71 -3.74 15.59
CA ALA A 36 -9.05 -3.17 15.53
C ALA A 36 -9.45 -2.73 14.11
N ALA A 37 -8.53 -2.10 13.37
CA ALA A 37 -8.78 -1.68 11.99
C ALA A 37 -9.07 -2.86 11.05
N LEU A 38 -8.26 -3.91 11.12
CA LEU A 38 -8.37 -5.06 10.22
C LEU A 38 -9.58 -5.96 10.56
N LEU A 39 -9.97 -6.04 11.84
CA LEU A 39 -11.19 -6.75 12.26
C LEU A 39 -12.48 -6.00 11.92
N GLY A 40 -12.37 -4.76 11.43
CA GLY A 40 -13.54 -3.98 11.06
C GLY A 40 -14.31 -3.39 12.25
N GLU A 41 -13.68 -3.28 13.40
CA GLU A 41 -14.29 -2.72 14.62
C GLU A 41 -14.49 -1.19 14.56
N PHE A 42 -13.84 -0.54 13.61
CA PHE A 42 -14.04 0.88 13.36
C PHE A 42 -15.27 1.10 12.47
N ASP A 43 -16.11 2.02 12.91
CA ASP A 43 -17.32 2.42 12.22
C ASP A 43 -17.07 3.28 10.95
N GLU A 44 -18.13 3.85 10.39
CA GLU A 44 -18.05 4.71 9.21
C GLU A 44 -17.15 5.95 9.43
N ASN A 45 -17.01 6.43 10.66
CA ASN A 45 -16.14 7.57 10.96
C ASN A 45 -14.66 7.22 10.76
N PHE A 46 -14.29 5.97 10.90
CA PHE A 46 -12.95 5.50 10.57
C PHE A 46 -12.61 5.68 9.10
N LEU A 47 -13.59 5.53 8.21
CA LEU A 47 -13.42 5.68 6.76
C LEU A 47 -13.26 7.15 6.35
N THR A 48 -13.57 8.10 7.22
CA THR A 48 -13.36 9.51 6.96
C THR A 48 -11.95 9.92 7.37
N LEU A 49 -11.18 10.42 6.42
CA LEU A 49 -9.89 11.03 6.73
C LEU A 49 -10.14 12.37 7.45
N ALA A 50 -9.45 12.57 8.57
CA ALA A 50 -9.55 13.84 9.29
C ALA A 50 -9.05 14.99 8.42
N PRO A 51 -9.73 16.14 8.37
CA PRO A 51 -9.22 17.31 7.68
C PRO A 51 -7.92 17.76 8.37
N SER A 52 -6.85 17.87 7.60
CA SER A 52 -5.59 18.46 8.03
C SER A 52 -5.32 19.67 7.12
N ASP A 53 -4.82 20.75 7.69
CA ASP A 53 -4.42 21.93 6.91
C ASP A 53 -3.02 21.74 6.30
N GLU A 54 -2.28 20.74 6.78
CA GLU A 54 -0.98 20.39 6.24
C GLU A 54 -1.09 19.45 5.04
N ILE A 55 -0.26 19.69 4.05
CA ILE A 55 -0.15 18.82 2.87
C ILE A 55 0.91 17.78 3.16
N HIS A 56 0.50 16.59 3.50
CA HIS A 56 1.40 15.45 3.60
C HIS A 56 1.45 14.71 2.27
N SER A 57 2.63 14.20 1.93
CA SER A 57 2.77 13.35 0.74
C SER A 57 1.98 12.06 0.92
N THR A 58 1.02 11.82 0.04
CA THR A 58 0.22 10.60 0.02
C THR A 58 0.94 9.43 -0.65
N ALA A 59 2.00 9.71 -1.40
CA ALA A 59 2.72 8.71 -2.20
C ALA A 59 3.33 7.58 -1.37
N SER A 60 3.67 7.85 -0.11
CA SER A 60 4.32 6.88 0.79
C SER A 60 3.35 6.12 1.69
N VAL A 61 2.06 6.47 1.72
CA VAL A 61 1.10 5.85 2.64
C VAL A 61 1.01 4.34 2.45
N HIS A 62 0.87 3.88 1.20
CA HIS A 62 0.79 2.45 0.89
C HIS A 62 2.07 1.69 1.22
N MET A 63 3.25 2.31 1.05
CA MET A 63 4.53 1.69 1.41
C MET A 63 4.68 1.60 2.92
N LEU A 64 4.28 2.63 3.65
CA LEU A 64 4.31 2.62 5.11
C LEU A 64 3.32 1.60 5.67
N ALA A 65 2.12 1.49 5.09
CA ALA A 65 1.14 0.48 5.44
C ALA A 65 1.69 -0.94 5.23
N LEU A 66 2.33 -1.20 4.08
CA LEU A 66 3.01 -2.48 3.83
C LEU A 66 4.12 -2.74 4.87
N SER A 67 4.95 -1.75 5.17
CA SER A 67 6.03 -1.91 6.16
C SER A 67 5.49 -2.27 7.55
N ILE A 68 4.41 -1.64 7.98
CA ILE A 68 3.76 -1.94 9.26
C ILE A 68 3.15 -3.35 9.23
N LEU A 69 2.40 -3.71 8.20
CA LEU A 69 1.80 -5.03 8.07
C LEU A 69 2.85 -6.14 7.98
N ASN A 70 3.97 -5.88 7.31
CA ASN A 70 5.09 -6.82 7.27
C ASN A 70 5.72 -7.00 8.66
N ASP A 71 5.97 -5.91 9.39
CA ASP A 71 6.55 -5.97 10.73
C ASP A 71 5.62 -6.63 11.76
N LEU A 72 4.33 -6.29 11.73
CA LEU A 72 3.38 -6.78 12.73
C LEU A 72 2.85 -8.19 12.42
N TYR A 73 2.64 -8.52 11.15
CA TYR A 73 1.92 -9.74 10.74
C TYR A 73 2.68 -10.60 9.73
N GLY A 74 3.86 -10.19 9.28
CA GLY A 74 4.63 -10.91 8.26
C GLY A 74 4.01 -10.85 6.86
N VAL A 75 3.11 -9.92 6.60
CA VAL A 75 2.43 -9.77 5.31
C VAL A 75 3.43 -9.40 4.22
N GLN A 76 3.46 -10.18 3.15
CA GLN A 76 4.35 -9.97 2.02
C GLN A 76 3.74 -9.02 0.98
N SER A 77 4.58 -8.39 0.17
CA SER A 77 4.16 -7.42 -0.85
C SER A 77 3.10 -7.99 -1.80
N LYS A 78 3.29 -9.20 -2.33
CA LYS A 78 2.31 -9.84 -3.22
C LYS A 78 0.96 -10.04 -2.52
N GLU A 79 0.98 -10.50 -1.29
CA GLU A 79 -0.23 -10.69 -0.49
C GLU A 79 -0.95 -9.35 -0.27
N TYR A 80 -0.20 -8.33 0.15
CA TYR A 80 -0.74 -7.01 0.42
C TYR A 80 -1.40 -6.35 -0.79
N TYR A 81 -0.75 -6.40 -1.95
CA TYR A 81 -1.26 -5.71 -3.14
C TYR A 81 -2.28 -6.52 -3.94
N CYS A 82 -2.25 -7.86 -3.87
CA CYS A 82 -2.94 -8.69 -4.86
C CYS A 82 -4.02 -9.61 -4.29
N THR A 83 -4.07 -9.85 -2.97
CA THR A 83 -4.94 -10.91 -2.45
C THR A 83 -6.12 -10.44 -1.62
N ASP A 84 -5.96 -9.36 -0.86
CA ASP A 84 -6.99 -8.87 0.06
C ASP A 84 -7.21 -7.36 -0.08
N PRO A 85 -8.11 -6.94 -0.94
CA PRO A 85 -8.42 -5.52 -1.13
C PRO A 85 -8.99 -4.85 0.11
N TYR A 86 -9.68 -5.60 0.97
CA TYR A 86 -10.24 -5.07 2.21
C TYR A 86 -9.12 -4.72 3.20
N ARG A 87 -8.16 -5.62 3.40
CA ARG A 87 -6.96 -5.37 4.22
C ARG A 87 -6.17 -4.19 3.67
N TYR A 88 -5.96 -4.17 2.35
CA TYR A 88 -5.26 -3.07 1.67
C TYR A 88 -5.90 -1.71 1.98
N VAL A 89 -7.20 -1.57 1.75
CA VAL A 89 -7.94 -0.32 1.98
C VAL A 89 -7.86 0.09 3.45
N ARG A 90 -8.15 -0.81 4.38
CA ARG A 90 -8.16 -0.50 5.81
C ARG A 90 -6.78 -0.11 6.34
N ALA A 91 -5.73 -0.79 5.95
CA ALA A 91 -4.37 -0.44 6.34
C ALA A 91 -3.97 0.95 5.84
N ASN A 92 -4.30 1.28 4.58
CA ASN A 92 -4.03 2.61 4.03
C ASN A 92 -4.82 3.71 4.73
N LEU A 93 -6.10 3.49 5.03
CA LEU A 93 -6.92 4.45 5.78
C LEU A 93 -6.37 4.66 7.19
N THR A 94 -5.95 3.60 7.87
CA THR A 94 -5.33 3.68 9.20
C THR A 94 -4.09 4.57 9.17
N VAL A 95 -3.16 4.31 8.27
CA VAL A 95 -1.95 5.12 8.12
C VAL A 95 -2.29 6.55 7.71
N GLY A 96 -3.25 6.73 6.81
CA GLY A 96 -3.71 8.04 6.39
C GLY A 96 -4.22 8.88 7.56
N ARG A 97 -4.97 8.28 8.48
CA ARG A 97 -5.42 8.97 9.71
C ARG A 97 -4.29 9.31 10.66
N LEU A 98 -3.36 8.38 10.89
CA LEU A 98 -2.19 8.63 11.72
C LEU A 98 -1.35 9.81 11.21
N LEU A 99 -1.26 9.94 9.89
CA LEU A 99 -0.52 11.02 9.22
C LEU A 99 -1.34 12.30 8.99
N GLY A 100 -2.64 12.31 9.24
CA GLY A 100 -3.52 13.45 8.93
C GLY A 100 -3.68 13.72 7.44
N VAL A 101 -3.63 12.69 6.60
CA VAL A 101 -3.72 12.80 5.14
C VAL A 101 -5.16 13.05 4.72
N LYS A 102 -5.39 14.04 3.83
CA LYS A 102 -6.73 14.39 3.31
C LYS A 102 -7.19 13.50 2.17
N LYS A 103 -6.26 12.95 1.39
CA LYS A 103 -6.55 12.15 0.20
C LYS A 103 -5.61 10.96 0.14
N LEU A 104 -6.15 9.81 -0.21
CA LEU A 104 -5.38 8.60 -0.48
C LEU A 104 -5.47 8.25 -1.96
N TYR A 105 -4.33 7.92 -2.54
CA TYR A 105 -4.25 7.31 -3.86
C TYR A 105 -4.16 5.80 -3.68
N MET A 106 -5.22 5.08 -4.08
CA MET A 106 -5.37 3.64 -3.83
C MET A 106 -4.97 2.76 -5.02
N THR A 107 -4.39 3.35 -6.05
CA THR A 107 -4.24 2.69 -7.37
C THR A 107 -2.84 2.19 -7.68
N TRP A 108 -1.93 2.20 -6.73
CA TRP A 108 -0.51 1.91 -6.97
C TRP A 108 -0.19 0.51 -7.51
N ALA A 109 -1.07 -0.46 -7.26
CA ALA A 109 -0.84 -1.83 -7.73
C ALA A 109 -1.48 -2.14 -9.10
N LEU A 110 -2.26 -1.23 -9.68
CA LEU A 110 -2.95 -1.48 -10.94
C LEU A 110 -2.00 -1.82 -12.09
N TYR A 111 -0.84 -1.18 -12.14
CA TYR A 111 0.15 -1.49 -13.17
C TYR A 111 0.68 -2.92 -13.07
N ALA A 112 0.79 -3.49 -11.86
CA ALA A 112 1.25 -4.86 -11.70
C ALA A 112 0.31 -5.85 -12.38
N PHE A 113 -1.01 -5.70 -12.19
CA PHE A 113 -2.00 -6.54 -12.86
C PHE A 113 -1.95 -6.38 -14.38
N SER A 114 -1.83 -5.14 -14.87
CA SER A 114 -1.74 -4.87 -16.30
C SER A 114 -0.48 -5.48 -16.91
N CYS A 115 0.65 -5.37 -16.22
CA CYS A 115 1.91 -5.96 -16.67
C CYS A 115 1.86 -7.50 -16.67
N GLU A 116 1.36 -8.11 -15.60
CA GLU A 116 1.20 -9.58 -15.55
C GLU A 116 0.22 -10.09 -16.61
N ALA A 117 -0.87 -9.33 -16.88
CA ALA A 117 -1.86 -9.70 -17.89
C ALA A 117 -1.27 -9.76 -19.32
N VAL A 118 -0.22 -8.98 -19.59
CA VAL A 118 0.49 -9.03 -20.88
C VAL A 118 1.74 -9.93 -20.86
N GLY A 119 1.94 -10.66 -19.75
CA GLY A 119 3.04 -11.63 -19.62
C GLY A 119 4.34 -11.04 -19.07
N GLN A 120 4.33 -9.78 -18.58
CA GLN A 120 5.52 -9.23 -17.91
C GLN A 120 5.70 -9.91 -16.56
N LYS A 121 6.86 -10.47 -16.31
CA LYS A 121 7.22 -10.99 -14.99
C LYS A 121 7.38 -9.84 -13.99
N MET A 122 6.69 -9.96 -12.86
CA MET A 122 6.73 -8.99 -11.79
C MET A 122 7.50 -9.51 -10.58
N MET A 123 8.28 -8.65 -9.97
CA MET A 123 8.90 -8.88 -8.67
C MET A 123 8.05 -8.26 -7.56
N TYR A 124 7.98 -8.95 -6.44
CA TYR A 124 7.26 -8.51 -5.24
C TYR A 124 8.22 -8.50 -4.04
N PRO A 125 9.03 -7.42 -3.89
CA PRO A 125 9.94 -7.29 -2.75
C PRO A 125 9.17 -7.16 -1.43
N ASP A 126 9.71 -7.67 -0.32
CA ASP A 126 8.99 -7.79 0.96
C ASP A 126 8.38 -6.47 1.46
N LYS A 127 9.09 -5.35 1.29
CA LYS A 127 8.70 -4.05 1.85
C LYS A 127 8.53 -2.93 0.80
N PHE A 128 8.53 -3.30 -0.47
CA PHE A 128 8.42 -2.34 -1.57
C PHE A 128 7.28 -2.69 -2.51
N PRO A 129 6.77 -1.71 -3.26
CA PRO A 129 5.77 -1.96 -4.29
C PRO A 129 6.27 -2.97 -5.34
N PRO A 130 5.35 -3.65 -6.04
CA PRO A 130 5.73 -4.49 -7.16
C PRO A 130 6.52 -3.72 -8.20
N GLY A 131 7.44 -4.39 -8.87
CA GLY A 131 8.21 -3.84 -9.98
C GLY A 131 8.38 -4.86 -11.09
N SER A 132 8.67 -4.40 -12.31
CA SER A 132 9.02 -5.30 -13.41
C SER A 132 10.34 -6.01 -13.09
N ASP A 133 10.43 -7.28 -13.45
CA ASP A 133 11.70 -8.00 -13.39
C ASP A 133 12.67 -7.41 -14.44
N PRO A 134 13.80 -6.81 -14.04
CA PRO A 134 14.74 -6.21 -14.97
C PRO A 134 15.50 -7.26 -15.80
N ASP A 135 15.60 -8.51 -15.30
CA ASP A 135 16.31 -9.58 -15.96
C ASP A 135 15.42 -10.29 -16.99
N GLU A 136 14.10 -10.14 -16.87
CA GLU A 136 13.12 -10.74 -17.79
C GLU A 136 12.13 -9.68 -18.32
N PRO A 137 12.61 -8.65 -19.03
CA PRO A 137 11.71 -7.63 -19.58
C PRO A 137 10.91 -8.21 -20.76
N LEU A 138 9.58 -7.98 -20.75
CA LEU A 138 8.71 -8.38 -21.85
C LEU A 138 9.12 -7.69 -23.17
N ILE A 139 9.51 -6.42 -23.09
CA ILE A 139 10.01 -5.63 -24.22
C ILE A 139 11.47 -5.30 -23.95
N ASN A 140 12.35 -5.72 -24.86
CA ASN A 140 13.77 -5.47 -24.81
C ASN A 140 14.29 -4.90 -26.14
N LYS A 141 15.60 -4.65 -26.26
CA LYS A 141 16.19 -4.07 -27.46
C LYS A 141 16.04 -4.96 -28.69
N GLU A 142 15.88 -6.27 -28.50
CA GLU A 142 15.79 -7.24 -29.58
C GLU A 142 14.38 -7.37 -30.15
N ASN A 143 13.35 -7.15 -29.30
CA ASN A 143 11.96 -7.34 -29.69
C ASN A 143 11.10 -6.08 -29.72
N CYS A 144 11.62 -4.92 -29.30
CA CYS A 144 10.82 -3.68 -29.24
C CYS A 144 10.25 -3.24 -30.60
N PHE A 145 10.89 -3.62 -31.70
CA PHE A 145 10.44 -3.33 -33.07
C PHE A 145 9.39 -4.33 -33.60
N LEU A 146 9.14 -5.42 -32.88
CA LEU A 146 8.11 -6.39 -33.25
C LEU A 146 6.70 -5.88 -32.89
N LEU A 147 6.61 -4.89 -32.01
CA LEU A 147 5.33 -4.26 -31.70
C LEU A 147 4.91 -3.35 -32.83
N SER A 148 3.78 -3.65 -33.43
CA SER A 148 3.18 -2.86 -34.51
C SER A 148 2.01 -2.02 -34.00
N THR A 149 1.60 -1.00 -34.78
CA THR A 149 0.41 -0.20 -34.45
C THR A 149 -0.84 -1.06 -34.19
N PRO A 150 -1.12 -2.11 -34.99
CA PRO A 150 -2.26 -2.99 -34.73
C PRO A 150 -2.20 -3.70 -33.38
N ASP A 151 -1.01 -3.97 -32.83
CA ASP A 151 -0.87 -4.60 -31.51
C ASP A 151 -1.35 -3.65 -30.39
N PHE A 152 -1.11 -2.37 -30.55
CA PHE A 152 -1.62 -1.35 -29.62
C PHE A 152 -3.10 -1.09 -29.82
N ASP A 153 -3.59 -1.03 -31.07
CA ASP A 153 -4.97 -0.77 -31.39
C ASP A 153 -5.91 -1.92 -31.04
N SER A 154 -5.42 -3.14 -31.04
CA SER A 154 -6.20 -4.32 -30.66
C SER A 154 -6.36 -4.52 -29.15
N GLY A 155 -5.72 -3.67 -28.35
CA GLY A 155 -5.73 -3.76 -26.90
C GLY A 155 -4.83 -4.87 -26.35
N ILE A 156 -5.08 -5.29 -25.10
CA ILE A 156 -4.29 -6.34 -24.45
C ILE A 156 -4.39 -7.63 -25.25
N PRO A 157 -3.27 -8.23 -25.67
CA PRO A 157 -3.29 -9.50 -26.36
C PRO A 157 -4.06 -10.55 -25.54
N LYS A 158 -4.93 -11.27 -26.20
CA LYS A 158 -5.56 -12.44 -25.56
C LYS A 158 -4.45 -13.49 -25.39
N ILE A 159 -4.05 -13.71 -24.15
CA ILE A 159 -3.17 -14.80 -23.75
C ILE A 159 -3.90 -16.12 -23.93
#